data_c98f8ce082e3e508b9713660978315ee
#
_entry.id   c98f8ce082e3e508b9713660978315ee
#
_cell.length_a   1.000
_cell.length_b   1.000
_cell.length_c   1.000
_cell.angle_alpha   90.00
_cell.angle_beta   90.00
_cell.angle_gamma   90.00
#
_symmetry.space_group_name_H-M   'P 1'
#
loop_
_entity.id
_entity.type
_entity.pdbx_description
1 polymer ?
#
loop_
_entity_poly.entity_id
_entity_poly.type
_entity_poly.pdbx_seq_one_letter_code
_entity_poly.pdbx_strand_id
1 'polypeptide(L)'
;MKYRKFGLTGLDVSEVILGAGNVSGLYTGDDAETQRDLLKQALEGGINWIDTAYRYGKGKSESALGELLPEIDADPYISTKVGIEPDELDDIPGAIERSLHGSLERLRRDTVELFQLHNRIGSKVDGRLLTVEHVLGKNGVVEGMQRMQDQGLTKFIGITALGETPCIRDVIGSGAFNSAQVYYNMLNPSAGENMPPAWKSGQDFENIIKLCTEKNVAVIVIRSFAAGVLATDQRHGRESMITADTELDAEIRNAQAIFNVLGDEYGTRGQTAVRFALSNPDISCIDVGVATKDQLQQTLDAVESGPLLIKALNQLGALYKTNFGNN
;
A
#
# COMPACT_ATOMS: atom_id res chain seq x y z
N MET A 1 -14.76 13.33 3.27
CA MET A 1 -13.34 12.99 3.01
C MET A 1 -12.42 14.10 3.50
N LYS A 2 -11.30 13.77 4.15
CA LYS A 2 -10.22 14.69 4.51
C LYS A 2 -9.02 14.43 3.61
N TYR A 3 -8.14 15.42 3.50
CA TYR A 3 -6.93 15.35 2.69
C TYR A 3 -5.70 15.62 3.54
N ARG A 4 -4.59 14.93 3.24
CA ARG A 4 -3.30 15.08 3.90
C ARG A 4 -2.23 15.43 2.87
N LYS A 5 -1.15 16.07 3.32
CA LYS A 5 0.00 16.33 2.46
C LYS A 5 0.71 15.02 2.09
N PHE A 6 1.04 14.89 0.82
CA PHE A 6 1.81 13.75 0.32
C PHE A 6 3.31 14.08 0.39
N GLY A 7 3.90 13.96 1.57
CA GLY A 7 5.28 14.36 1.82
C GLY A 7 5.55 15.80 1.41
N LEU A 8 6.66 16.03 0.72
CA LEU A 8 7.05 17.34 0.16
C LEU A 8 6.63 17.55 -1.31
N THR A 9 5.77 16.69 -1.86
CA THR A 9 5.38 16.76 -3.29
C THR A 9 4.46 17.94 -3.62
N GLY A 10 3.88 18.58 -2.63
CA GLY A 10 2.86 19.62 -2.80
C GLY A 10 1.46 19.09 -3.06
N LEU A 11 1.28 17.77 -3.25
CA LEU A 11 -0.03 17.17 -3.48
C LEU A 11 -0.81 17.03 -2.17
N ASP A 12 -2.11 17.29 -2.25
CA ASP A 12 -3.09 16.91 -1.23
C ASP A 12 -3.77 15.61 -1.65
N VAL A 13 -3.58 14.55 -0.85
CA VAL A 13 -4.12 13.21 -1.11
C VAL A 13 -5.25 12.91 -0.12
N SER A 14 -6.32 12.29 -0.58
CA SER A 14 -7.39 11.79 0.29
C SER A 14 -6.85 10.77 1.31
N GLU A 15 -7.37 10.79 2.55
CA GLU A 15 -6.90 9.90 3.62
C GLU A 15 -6.95 8.41 3.27
N VAL A 16 -7.82 8.03 2.32
CA VAL A 16 -7.82 6.72 1.66
C VAL A 16 -7.71 6.90 0.16
N ILE A 17 -6.99 5.98 -0.50
CA ILE A 17 -6.86 5.89 -1.94
C ILE A 17 -7.41 4.55 -2.42
N LEU A 18 -7.85 4.46 -3.67
CA LEU A 18 -8.44 3.25 -4.23
C LEU A 18 -7.36 2.33 -4.78
N GLY A 19 -7.19 1.17 -4.15
CA GLY A 19 -6.30 0.10 -4.62
C GLY A 19 -6.98 -0.79 -5.65
N ALA A 20 -6.45 -0.81 -6.87
CA ALA A 20 -6.94 -1.64 -7.97
C ALA A 20 -6.22 -3.01 -8.05
N GLY A 21 -5.75 -3.52 -6.92
CA GLY A 21 -4.91 -4.72 -6.82
C GLY A 21 -5.65 -6.06 -6.94
N ASN A 22 -4.86 -7.14 -7.07
CA ASN A 22 -5.38 -8.49 -7.29
C ASN A 22 -6.21 -9.05 -6.11
N VAL A 23 -6.00 -8.58 -4.88
CA VAL A 23 -6.67 -9.15 -3.70
C VAL A 23 -8.18 -8.89 -3.76
N SER A 24 -8.60 -7.69 -4.14
CA SER A 24 -10.02 -7.40 -4.40
C SER A 24 -10.54 -8.15 -5.62
N GLY A 25 -9.69 -8.32 -6.64
CA GLY A 25 -10.03 -8.97 -7.90
C GLY A 25 -10.91 -8.14 -8.82
N LEU A 26 -11.36 -6.96 -8.38
CA LEU A 26 -12.34 -6.14 -9.11
C LEU A 26 -11.79 -5.71 -10.48
N TYR A 27 -10.71 -4.92 -10.50
CA TYR A 27 -10.15 -4.37 -11.75
C TYR A 27 -9.31 -5.37 -12.57
N THR A 28 -9.18 -6.61 -12.12
CA THR A 28 -8.56 -7.70 -12.86
C THR A 28 -9.59 -8.69 -13.41
N GLY A 29 -10.86 -8.54 -13.03
CA GLY A 29 -12.02 -9.26 -13.55
C GLY A 29 -12.61 -8.59 -14.80
N ASP A 30 -13.72 -9.13 -15.28
CA ASP A 30 -14.35 -8.71 -16.55
C ASP A 30 -15.71 -7.99 -16.32
N ASP A 31 -16.07 -7.65 -15.07
CA ASP A 31 -17.32 -6.95 -14.73
C ASP A 31 -17.13 -5.41 -14.79
N ALA A 32 -17.16 -4.87 -16.02
CA ALA A 32 -16.96 -3.47 -16.28
C ALA A 32 -18.05 -2.57 -15.67
N GLU A 33 -19.28 -3.07 -15.47
CA GLU A 33 -20.36 -2.31 -14.84
C GLU A 33 -20.08 -2.07 -13.36
N THR A 34 -19.75 -3.13 -12.62
CA THR A 34 -19.38 -3.02 -11.21
C THR A 34 -18.11 -2.18 -11.03
N GLN A 35 -17.11 -2.34 -11.91
CA GLN A 35 -15.88 -1.54 -11.89
C GLN A 35 -16.17 -0.05 -12.05
N ARG A 36 -16.99 0.32 -13.05
CA ARG A 36 -17.40 1.72 -13.32
C ARG A 36 -18.15 2.33 -12.15
N ASP A 37 -19.14 1.60 -11.65
CA ASP A 37 -20.00 2.09 -10.57
C ASP A 37 -19.22 2.33 -9.27
N LEU A 38 -18.31 1.40 -8.95
CA LEU A 38 -17.45 1.53 -7.76
C LEU A 38 -16.46 2.69 -7.93
N LEU A 39 -15.91 2.86 -9.14
CA LEU A 39 -15.01 3.97 -9.45
C LEU A 39 -15.71 5.32 -9.27
N LYS A 40 -16.95 5.47 -9.81
CA LYS A 40 -17.78 6.67 -9.60
C LYS A 40 -18.02 6.94 -8.12
N GLN A 41 -18.47 5.92 -7.37
CA GLN A 41 -18.73 6.06 -5.93
C GLN A 41 -17.45 6.48 -5.16
N ALA A 42 -16.28 5.95 -5.52
CA ALA A 42 -15.02 6.31 -4.89
C ALA A 42 -14.68 7.79 -5.10
N LEU A 43 -14.78 8.26 -6.35
CA LEU A 43 -14.48 9.65 -6.72
C LEU A 43 -15.51 10.62 -6.13
N GLU A 44 -16.81 10.30 -6.18
CA GLU A 44 -17.88 11.07 -5.55
C GLU A 44 -17.73 11.13 -4.03
N GLY A 45 -17.20 10.08 -3.41
CA GLY A 45 -16.82 10.02 -1.99
C GLY A 45 -15.59 10.86 -1.65
N GLY A 46 -14.94 11.48 -2.63
CA GLY A 46 -13.78 12.36 -2.48
C GLY A 46 -12.44 11.65 -2.51
N ILE A 47 -12.36 10.37 -2.90
CA ILE A 47 -11.09 9.72 -3.21
C ILE A 47 -10.52 10.37 -4.47
N ASN A 48 -9.28 10.84 -4.40
CA ASN A 48 -8.64 11.55 -5.51
C ASN A 48 -7.39 10.83 -6.06
N TRP A 49 -7.13 9.59 -5.64
CA TRP A 49 -5.98 8.81 -6.08
C TRP A 49 -6.33 7.34 -6.27
N ILE A 50 -5.83 6.72 -7.35
CA ILE A 50 -5.97 5.29 -7.63
C ILE A 50 -4.58 4.68 -7.76
N ASP A 51 -4.32 3.58 -7.03
CA ASP A 51 -3.09 2.81 -7.10
C ASP A 51 -3.28 1.54 -7.94
N THR A 52 -2.49 1.38 -8.98
CA THR A 52 -2.48 0.20 -9.85
C THR A 52 -1.06 -0.34 -10.07
N ALA A 53 -0.89 -1.35 -10.90
CA ALA A 53 0.38 -1.90 -11.33
C ALA A 53 0.21 -2.80 -12.56
N TYR A 54 1.25 -2.90 -13.39
CA TYR A 54 1.29 -3.90 -14.47
C TYR A 54 1.02 -5.33 -13.98
N ARG A 55 1.55 -5.69 -12.80
CA ARG A 55 1.37 -7.03 -12.22
C ARG A 55 -0.07 -7.36 -11.82
N TYR A 56 -0.93 -6.38 -11.72
CA TYR A 56 -2.34 -6.62 -11.43
C TYR A 56 -3.06 -7.09 -12.70
N GLY A 57 -3.20 -8.42 -12.79
CA GLY A 57 -3.76 -9.09 -13.96
C GLY A 57 -2.93 -8.95 -15.25
N LYS A 58 -1.60 -8.74 -15.16
CA LYS A 58 -0.71 -8.51 -16.31
C LYS A 58 -1.17 -7.33 -17.18
N GLY A 59 -1.46 -6.20 -16.54
CA GLY A 59 -1.91 -4.98 -17.19
C GLY A 59 -3.43 -4.83 -17.29
N LYS A 60 -4.24 -5.84 -16.95
CA LYS A 60 -5.71 -5.74 -16.97
C LYS A 60 -6.24 -4.58 -16.14
N SER A 61 -5.69 -4.38 -14.92
CA SER A 61 -6.10 -3.27 -14.05
C SER A 61 -5.80 -1.91 -14.67
N GLU A 62 -4.62 -1.72 -15.26
CA GLU A 62 -4.26 -0.49 -15.95
C GLU A 62 -5.16 -0.24 -17.18
N SER A 63 -5.42 -1.29 -17.98
CA SER A 63 -6.30 -1.19 -19.15
C SER A 63 -7.74 -0.85 -18.77
N ALA A 64 -8.28 -1.50 -17.73
CA ALA A 64 -9.62 -1.19 -17.22
C ALA A 64 -9.74 0.27 -16.77
N LEU A 65 -8.75 0.80 -16.04
CA LEU A 65 -8.73 2.21 -15.62
C LEU A 65 -8.60 3.15 -16.84
N GLY A 66 -7.75 2.81 -17.82
CA GLY A 66 -7.57 3.57 -19.04
C GLY A 66 -8.81 3.62 -19.93
N GLU A 67 -9.73 2.66 -19.81
CA GLU A 67 -11.03 2.65 -20.47
C GLU A 67 -12.08 3.40 -19.68
N LEU A 68 -12.19 3.13 -18.38
CA LEU A 68 -13.28 3.63 -17.54
C LEU A 68 -13.14 5.12 -17.18
N LEU A 69 -11.92 5.62 -16.92
CA LEU A 69 -11.73 7.02 -16.50
C LEU A 69 -12.21 8.03 -17.55
N PRO A 70 -11.89 7.88 -18.86
CA PRO A 70 -12.45 8.76 -19.89
C PRO A 70 -13.97 8.63 -20.03
N GLU A 71 -14.55 7.42 -19.84
CA GLU A 71 -16.00 7.23 -19.91
C GLU A 71 -16.78 8.04 -18.86
N ILE A 72 -16.16 8.23 -17.67
CA ILE A 72 -16.80 8.96 -16.56
C ILE A 72 -16.29 10.39 -16.41
N ASP A 73 -15.53 10.88 -17.39
CA ASP A 73 -14.93 12.23 -17.40
C ASP A 73 -14.18 12.56 -16.10
N ALA A 74 -13.29 11.63 -15.65
CA ALA A 74 -12.57 11.76 -14.40
C ALA A 74 -11.05 11.69 -14.61
N ASP A 75 -10.32 12.51 -13.83
CA ASP A 75 -8.86 12.62 -13.89
C ASP A 75 -8.24 12.61 -12.48
N PRO A 76 -8.36 11.50 -11.71
CA PRO A 76 -7.70 11.37 -10.44
C PRO A 76 -6.18 11.22 -10.60
N TYR A 77 -5.43 11.42 -9.52
CA TYR A 77 -4.03 11.02 -9.45
C TYR A 77 -3.91 9.51 -9.66
N ILE A 78 -2.88 9.09 -10.40
CA ILE A 78 -2.61 7.67 -10.66
C ILE A 78 -1.20 7.33 -10.19
N SER A 79 -1.07 6.20 -9.46
CA SER A 79 0.20 5.52 -9.28
C SER A 79 0.21 4.18 -9.98
N THR A 80 1.34 3.86 -10.61
CA THR A 80 1.62 2.52 -11.13
C THR A 80 3.02 2.06 -10.72
N LYS A 81 3.38 0.81 -11.07
CA LYS A 81 4.58 0.18 -10.51
C LYS A 81 5.34 -0.63 -11.56
N VAL A 82 6.67 -0.63 -11.43
CA VAL A 82 7.58 -1.50 -12.19
C VAL A 82 8.07 -2.65 -11.32
N GLY A 83 8.13 -3.85 -11.89
CA GLY A 83 8.85 -4.97 -11.30
C GLY A 83 9.98 -5.37 -12.24
N ILE A 84 11.21 -5.33 -11.75
CA ILE A 84 12.39 -5.79 -12.48
C ILE A 84 12.46 -7.32 -12.39
N GLU A 85 12.54 -8.00 -13.52
CA GLU A 85 12.68 -9.45 -13.57
C GLU A 85 14.17 -9.84 -13.54
N PRO A 86 14.51 -11.09 -13.17
CA PRO A 86 15.91 -11.53 -13.06
C PRO A 86 16.74 -11.38 -14.32
N ASP A 87 16.13 -11.50 -15.48
CA ASP A 87 16.76 -11.35 -16.80
C ASP A 87 16.91 -9.89 -17.26
N GLU A 88 16.42 -8.94 -16.48
CA GLU A 88 16.51 -7.51 -16.75
C GLU A 88 17.58 -6.81 -15.88
N LEU A 89 18.28 -7.53 -15.01
CA LEU A 89 19.24 -6.95 -14.07
C LEU A 89 20.45 -6.29 -14.75
N ASP A 90 20.79 -6.71 -15.97
CA ASP A 90 21.87 -6.12 -16.75
C ASP A 90 21.50 -4.77 -17.40
N ASP A 91 20.18 -4.46 -17.49
CA ASP A 91 19.66 -3.20 -18.06
C ASP A 91 18.42 -2.70 -17.26
N ILE A 92 18.62 -2.43 -15.98
CA ILE A 92 17.54 -1.93 -15.09
C ILE A 92 16.88 -0.65 -15.63
N PRO A 93 17.66 0.39 -16.07
CA PRO A 93 17.04 1.60 -16.62
C PRO A 93 16.20 1.35 -17.86
N GLY A 94 16.64 0.50 -18.78
CA GLY A 94 15.86 0.14 -19.96
C GLY A 94 14.60 -0.65 -19.63
N ALA A 95 14.64 -1.55 -18.63
CA ALA A 95 13.46 -2.25 -18.14
C ALA A 95 12.41 -1.28 -17.54
N ILE A 96 12.86 -0.29 -16.78
CA ILE A 96 12.02 0.76 -16.20
C ILE A 96 11.33 1.57 -17.30
N GLU A 97 12.09 2.02 -18.32
CA GLU A 97 11.57 2.80 -19.43
C GLU A 97 10.51 2.01 -20.22
N ARG A 98 10.81 0.78 -20.62
CA ARG A 98 9.84 -0.11 -21.31
C ARG A 98 8.59 -0.34 -20.49
N SER A 99 8.73 -0.57 -19.19
CA SER A 99 7.61 -0.80 -18.28
C SER A 99 6.69 0.40 -18.18
N LEU A 100 7.25 1.61 -17.98
CA LEU A 100 6.45 2.83 -17.83
C LEU A 100 5.72 3.18 -19.13
N HIS A 101 6.40 3.13 -20.28
CA HIS A 101 5.73 3.36 -21.57
C HIS A 101 4.55 2.43 -21.80
N GLY A 102 4.72 1.12 -21.53
CA GLY A 102 3.62 0.18 -21.62
C GLY A 102 2.49 0.45 -20.62
N SER A 103 2.79 0.93 -19.42
CA SER A 103 1.79 1.33 -18.43
C SER A 103 1.01 2.57 -18.87
N LEU A 104 1.70 3.59 -19.39
CA LEU A 104 1.07 4.81 -19.91
C LEU A 104 0.14 4.51 -21.10
N GLU A 105 0.56 3.63 -22.02
CA GLU A 105 -0.27 3.17 -23.13
C GLU A 105 -1.57 2.52 -22.64
N ARG A 106 -1.49 1.56 -21.68
CA ARG A 106 -2.67 0.90 -21.11
C ARG A 106 -3.57 1.85 -20.34
N LEU A 107 -2.99 2.78 -19.58
CA LEU A 107 -3.70 3.80 -18.81
C LEU A 107 -4.27 4.92 -19.73
N ARG A 108 -3.86 4.99 -20.99
CA ARG A 108 -4.20 6.07 -21.95
C ARG A 108 -3.88 7.45 -21.41
N ARG A 109 -2.67 7.59 -20.83
CA ARG A 109 -2.14 8.80 -20.20
C ARG A 109 -0.74 9.13 -20.72
N ASP A 110 -0.40 10.40 -20.72
CA ASP A 110 0.96 10.88 -21.05
C ASP A 110 1.88 10.85 -19.83
N THR A 111 1.32 10.89 -18.61
CA THR A 111 2.06 10.92 -17.35
C THR A 111 1.26 10.27 -16.22
N VAL A 112 1.97 9.82 -15.19
CA VAL A 112 1.39 9.41 -13.89
C VAL A 112 1.96 10.25 -12.76
N GLU A 113 1.21 10.38 -11.66
CA GLU A 113 1.68 11.13 -10.49
C GLU A 113 2.81 10.41 -9.78
N LEU A 114 2.74 9.09 -9.68
CA LEU A 114 3.73 8.31 -8.94
C LEU A 114 4.07 7.01 -9.66
N PHE A 115 5.36 6.75 -9.83
CA PHE A 115 5.88 5.50 -10.36
C PHE A 115 6.72 4.79 -9.30
N GLN A 116 6.41 3.53 -8.98
CA GLN A 116 6.95 2.84 -7.82
C GLN A 116 7.68 1.55 -8.17
N LEU A 117 8.79 1.27 -7.50
CA LEU A 117 9.42 -0.04 -7.51
C LEU A 117 8.53 -1.07 -6.78
N HIS A 118 8.20 -2.17 -7.46
CA HIS A 118 7.35 -3.25 -6.93
C HIS A 118 8.13 -4.46 -6.42
N ASN A 119 9.45 -4.47 -6.60
CA ASN A 119 10.32 -5.51 -6.08
C ASN A 119 10.46 -5.40 -4.57
N ARG A 120 10.66 -6.54 -3.92
CA ARG A 120 11.15 -6.58 -2.55
C ARG A 120 12.64 -6.25 -2.53
N ILE A 121 13.12 -5.73 -1.40
CA ILE A 121 14.51 -5.30 -1.21
C ILE A 121 15.16 -6.17 -0.15
N GLY A 122 16.35 -6.71 -0.42
CA GLY A 122 17.04 -7.59 0.51
C GLY A 122 18.55 -7.56 0.34
N SER A 123 19.24 -8.40 1.09
CA SER A 123 20.71 -8.46 1.14
C SER A 123 21.33 -9.21 -0.05
N LYS A 124 20.54 -10.01 -0.77
CA LYS A 124 20.97 -10.80 -1.93
C LYS A 124 19.88 -10.84 -2.99
N VAL A 125 20.26 -11.13 -4.23
CA VAL A 125 19.30 -11.46 -5.29
C VAL A 125 18.72 -12.85 -5.02
N ASP A 126 17.38 -12.93 -5.00
CA ASP A 126 16.67 -14.21 -4.89
C ASP A 126 15.33 -14.06 -5.63
N GLY A 127 15.21 -14.67 -6.80
CA GLY A 127 14.10 -14.42 -7.69
C GLY A 127 13.99 -12.94 -8.02
N ARG A 128 12.95 -12.28 -7.49
CA ARG A 128 12.67 -10.85 -7.72
C ARG A 128 13.05 -9.95 -6.55
N LEU A 129 13.83 -10.45 -5.60
CA LEU A 129 14.42 -9.68 -4.53
C LEU A 129 15.61 -8.90 -5.11
N LEU A 130 15.61 -7.58 -4.99
CA LEU A 130 16.71 -6.71 -5.39
C LEU A 130 17.57 -6.36 -4.20
N THR A 131 18.87 -6.15 -4.42
CA THR A 131 19.75 -5.62 -3.39
C THR A 131 19.68 -4.10 -3.33
N VAL A 132 20.17 -3.52 -2.23
CA VAL A 132 20.33 -2.07 -2.08
C VAL A 132 21.16 -1.49 -3.22
N GLU A 133 22.20 -2.21 -3.69
CA GLU A 133 23.03 -1.79 -4.83
C GLU A 133 22.25 -1.74 -6.15
N HIS A 134 21.33 -2.69 -6.42
CA HIS A 134 20.47 -2.61 -7.61
C HIS A 134 19.49 -1.43 -7.53
N VAL A 135 19.13 -1.00 -6.33
CA VAL A 135 18.21 0.14 -6.15
C VAL A 135 18.94 1.47 -6.22
N LEU A 136 20.03 1.63 -5.48
CA LEU A 136 20.72 2.92 -5.27
C LEU A 136 22.02 3.08 -6.08
N GLY A 137 22.57 1.98 -6.58
CA GLY A 137 23.85 1.98 -7.31
C GLY A 137 23.74 2.58 -8.71
N LYS A 138 24.89 2.68 -9.36
CA LYS A 138 25.00 3.19 -10.73
C LYS A 138 24.19 2.31 -11.70
N ASN A 139 23.45 2.93 -12.62
CA ASN A 139 22.50 2.29 -13.53
C ASN A 139 21.44 1.47 -12.78
N GLY A 140 21.15 1.81 -11.54
CA GLY A 140 20.12 1.15 -10.73
C GLY A 140 18.73 1.77 -10.92
N VAL A 141 17.83 1.35 -10.01
CA VAL A 141 16.41 1.73 -10.07
C VAL A 141 16.22 3.24 -9.94
N VAL A 142 16.91 3.90 -8.98
CA VAL A 142 16.80 5.35 -8.77
C VAL A 142 17.14 6.11 -10.03
N GLU A 143 18.28 5.79 -10.65
CA GLU A 143 18.74 6.47 -11.87
C GLU A 143 17.75 6.25 -13.04
N GLY A 144 17.26 5.03 -13.22
CA GLY A 144 16.24 4.73 -14.23
C GLY A 144 14.94 5.50 -14.01
N MET A 145 14.45 5.56 -12.77
CA MET A 145 13.22 6.28 -12.45
C MET A 145 13.38 7.81 -12.55
N GLN A 146 14.54 8.36 -12.18
CA GLN A 146 14.84 9.79 -12.35
C GLN A 146 14.84 10.19 -13.83
N ARG A 147 15.37 9.33 -14.72
CA ARG A 147 15.27 9.56 -16.18
C ARG A 147 13.80 9.66 -16.64
N MET A 148 12.89 8.89 -16.06
CA MET A 148 11.46 8.98 -16.37
C MET A 148 10.83 10.28 -15.87
N GLN A 149 11.29 10.79 -14.71
CA GLN A 149 10.91 12.12 -14.21
C GLN A 149 11.44 13.23 -15.14
N ASP A 150 12.68 13.17 -15.57
CA ASP A 150 13.30 14.16 -16.46
C ASP A 150 12.60 14.23 -17.82
N GLN A 151 12.04 13.11 -18.28
CA GLN A 151 11.22 13.03 -19.49
C GLN A 151 9.76 13.48 -19.28
N GLY A 152 9.35 13.76 -18.03
CA GLY A 152 7.98 14.14 -17.69
C GLY A 152 6.95 13.00 -17.70
N LEU A 153 7.40 11.74 -17.76
CA LEU A 153 6.53 10.55 -17.81
C LEU A 153 5.96 10.18 -16.43
N THR A 154 6.61 10.61 -15.36
CA THR A 154 6.11 10.55 -13.98
C THR A 154 6.50 11.80 -13.21
N LYS A 155 5.66 12.23 -12.25
CA LYS A 155 5.97 13.39 -11.40
C LYS A 155 6.85 13.01 -10.21
N PHE A 156 6.60 11.85 -9.60
CA PHE A 156 7.27 11.38 -8.39
C PHE A 156 7.63 9.91 -8.51
N ILE A 157 8.62 9.48 -7.73
CA ILE A 157 9.08 8.09 -7.66
C ILE A 157 8.94 7.54 -6.24
N GLY A 158 8.69 6.24 -6.14
CA GLY A 158 8.47 5.58 -4.86
C GLY A 158 8.88 4.11 -4.85
N ILE A 159 8.71 3.48 -3.69
CA ILE A 159 8.97 2.05 -3.50
C ILE A 159 7.81 1.35 -2.82
N THR A 160 7.67 0.06 -3.05
CA THR A 160 6.97 -0.84 -2.13
C THR A 160 7.99 -1.29 -1.07
N ALA A 161 7.84 -0.79 0.17
CA ALA A 161 8.79 -1.04 1.25
C ALA A 161 8.59 -2.43 1.87
N LEU A 162 8.85 -3.46 1.09
CA LEU A 162 8.77 -4.88 1.46
C LEU A 162 10.12 -5.56 1.22
N GLY A 163 10.42 -6.58 2.02
CA GLY A 163 11.68 -7.32 1.99
C GLY A 163 12.36 -7.35 3.35
N GLU A 164 13.68 -7.29 3.41
CA GLU A 164 14.45 -7.28 4.65
C GLU A 164 14.48 -5.88 5.26
N THR A 165 14.06 -5.74 6.50
CA THR A 165 13.91 -4.43 7.18
C THR A 165 15.17 -3.57 7.13
N PRO A 166 16.39 -4.07 7.39
CA PRO A 166 17.62 -3.25 7.27
C PRO A 166 17.80 -2.67 5.86
N CYS A 167 17.60 -3.48 4.82
CA CYS A 167 17.76 -3.05 3.43
C CYS A 167 16.71 -2.00 3.01
N ILE A 168 15.46 -2.17 3.46
CA ILE A 168 14.40 -1.19 3.24
C ILE A 168 14.76 0.13 3.91
N ARG A 169 15.26 0.08 5.14
CA ARG A 169 15.70 1.27 5.91
C ARG A 169 16.85 2.00 5.23
N ASP A 170 17.82 1.28 4.66
CA ASP A 170 18.93 1.87 3.90
C ASP A 170 18.40 2.62 2.67
N VAL A 171 17.47 2.01 1.92
CA VAL A 171 16.87 2.64 0.73
C VAL A 171 16.06 3.89 1.10
N ILE A 172 15.19 3.84 2.11
CA ILE A 172 14.45 5.01 2.58
C ILE A 172 15.40 6.07 3.14
N GLY A 173 16.42 5.64 3.90
CA GLY A 173 17.44 6.49 4.49
C GLY A 173 18.25 7.32 3.48
N SER A 174 18.36 6.84 2.24
CA SER A 174 19.00 7.56 1.14
C SER A 174 18.31 8.88 0.77
N GLY A 175 16.99 8.98 1.01
CA GLY A 175 16.18 10.13 0.61
C GLY A 175 15.94 10.24 -0.90
N ALA A 176 16.21 9.18 -1.67
CA ALA A 176 16.09 9.20 -3.13
C ALA A 176 14.63 9.11 -3.63
N PHE A 177 13.71 8.66 -2.78
CA PHE A 177 12.32 8.42 -3.14
C PHE A 177 11.37 9.43 -2.48
N ASN A 178 10.27 9.75 -3.16
CA ASN A 178 9.23 10.66 -2.65
C ASN A 178 8.21 9.93 -1.78
N SER A 179 8.04 8.61 -1.97
CA SER A 179 7.06 7.82 -1.22
C SER A 179 7.49 6.37 -0.97
N ALA A 180 6.90 5.76 0.06
CA ALA A 180 7.01 4.36 0.37
C ALA A 180 5.64 3.76 0.68
N GLN A 181 5.30 2.63 0.04
CA GLN A 181 4.16 1.79 0.44
C GLN A 181 4.59 0.90 1.60
N VAL A 182 4.04 1.14 2.78
CA VAL A 182 4.45 0.52 4.04
C VAL A 182 3.39 -0.46 4.54
N TYR A 183 3.82 -1.66 4.89
CA TYR A 183 2.95 -2.65 5.55
C TYR A 183 2.63 -2.19 6.98
N TYR A 184 1.35 -1.91 7.25
CA TYR A 184 0.94 -1.44 8.57
C TYR A 184 -0.53 -1.78 8.84
N ASN A 185 -0.80 -2.50 9.93
CA ASN A 185 -2.15 -2.85 10.37
C ASN A 185 -2.15 -3.29 11.85
N MET A 186 -3.33 -3.60 12.41
CA MET A 186 -3.48 -4.01 13.81
C MET A 186 -2.80 -5.34 14.17
N LEU A 187 -2.51 -6.22 13.21
CA LEU A 187 -1.76 -7.46 13.44
C LEU A 187 -0.25 -7.21 13.50
N ASN A 188 0.21 -6.25 12.69
CA ASN A 188 1.60 -5.86 12.68
C ASN A 188 1.74 -4.32 12.66
N PRO A 189 1.79 -3.68 13.83
CA PRO A 189 1.94 -2.24 13.95
C PRO A 189 3.42 -1.77 14.01
N SER A 190 4.39 -2.68 13.85
CA SER A 190 5.82 -2.41 14.04
C SER A 190 6.41 -1.34 13.11
N ALA A 191 5.71 -1.06 11.98
CA ALA A 191 6.14 0.03 11.11
C ALA A 191 5.86 1.42 11.70
N GLY A 192 4.89 1.54 12.62
CA GLY A 192 4.49 2.81 13.24
C GLY A 192 4.91 2.99 14.69
N GLU A 193 5.40 1.93 15.35
CA GLU A 193 5.83 1.98 16.74
C GLU A 193 6.88 0.92 17.06
N ASN A 194 7.62 1.14 18.14
CA ASN A 194 8.55 0.14 18.64
C ASN A 194 7.79 -0.96 19.38
N MET A 195 7.97 -2.19 18.97
CA MET A 195 7.25 -3.31 19.55
C MET A 195 7.82 -3.73 20.92
N PRO A 196 6.95 -4.15 21.86
CA PRO A 196 7.41 -4.69 23.13
C PRO A 196 8.18 -6.02 22.89
N PRO A 197 9.19 -6.36 23.74
CA PRO A 197 10.00 -7.57 23.54
C PRO A 197 9.23 -8.89 23.50
N ALA A 198 8.05 -8.91 24.08
CA ALA A 198 7.16 -10.07 24.07
C ALA A 198 6.48 -10.30 22.72
N TRP A 199 6.29 -9.25 21.89
CA TRP A 199 5.65 -9.36 20.58
C TRP A 199 6.51 -10.20 19.61
N LYS A 200 5.92 -11.22 19.00
CA LYS A 200 6.59 -12.18 18.10
C LYS A 200 5.75 -12.48 16.85
N SER A 201 4.75 -11.68 16.57
CA SER A 201 3.71 -12.00 15.60
C SER A 201 4.02 -11.52 14.17
N GLY A 202 5.27 -11.54 13.75
CA GLY A 202 5.67 -11.25 12.39
C GLY A 202 6.97 -10.47 12.28
N GLN A 203 7.29 -10.02 11.07
CA GLN A 203 8.46 -9.20 10.77
C GLN A 203 8.38 -7.85 11.50
N ASP A 204 9.45 -7.47 12.20
CA ASP A 204 9.59 -6.14 12.80
C ASP A 204 10.11 -5.14 11.75
N PHE A 205 9.32 -4.11 11.45
CA PHE A 205 9.68 -3.02 10.54
C PHE A 205 10.40 -1.86 11.24
N GLU A 206 10.69 -1.99 12.55
CA GLU A 206 11.54 -1.05 13.31
C GLU A 206 11.12 0.42 13.16
N ASN A 207 9.83 0.69 13.31
CA ASN A 207 9.27 2.05 13.25
C ASN A 207 9.66 2.83 11.96
N ILE A 208 9.55 2.16 10.81
CA ILE A 208 10.00 2.70 9.51
C ILE A 208 9.22 3.95 9.08
N ILE A 209 7.97 4.13 9.55
CA ILE A 209 7.14 5.32 9.29
C ILE A 209 7.84 6.57 9.84
N LYS A 210 8.44 6.49 11.03
CA LYS A 210 9.23 7.58 11.59
C LYS A 210 10.42 7.95 10.70
N LEU A 211 11.14 6.96 10.18
CA LEU A 211 12.24 7.19 9.24
C LEU A 211 11.74 7.87 7.96
N CYS A 212 10.59 7.45 7.42
CA CYS A 212 9.97 8.11 6.27
C CYS A 212 9.71 9.59 6.57
N THR A 213 9.13 9.91 7.73
CA THR A 213 8.87 11.30 8.16
C THR A 213 10.16 12.10 8.26
N GLU A 214 11.20 11.56 8.89
CA GLU A 214 12.52 12.20 9.01
C GLU A 214 13.20 12.48 7.65
N LYS A 215 12.88 11.66 6.64
CA LYS A 215 13.39 11.79 5.27
C LYS A 215 12.43 12.49 4.32
N ASN A 216 11.30 12.98 4.81
CA ASN A 216 10.24 13.60 4.02
C ASN A 216 9.66 12.68 2.92
N VAL A 217 9.68 11.37 3.14
CA VAL A 217 9.10 10.35 2.28
C VAL A 217 7.64 10.16 2.67
N ALA A 218 6.72 10.34 1.74
CA ALA A 218 5.29 10.14 1.96
C ALA A 218 4.98 8.67 2.26
N VAL A 219 4.13 8.41 3.24
CA VAL A 219 3.75 7.05 3.63
C VAL A 219 2.39 6.70 3.06
N ILE A 220 2.36 5.67 2.22
CA ILE A 220 1.14 5.01 1.76
C ILE A 220 1.02 3.69 2.54
N VAL A 221 0.02 3.57 3.39
CA VAL A 221 -0.21 2.29 4.08
C VAL A 221 -0.82 1.27 3.13
N ILE A 222 -0.22 0.09 3.06
CA ILE A 222 -0.76 -1.07 2.37
C ILE A 222 -1.11 -2.18 3.37
N ARG A 223 -2.00 -3.09 2.94
CA ARG A 223 -2.41 -4.24 3.76
C ARG A 223 -3.10 -3.87 5.08
N SER A 224 -3.78 -2.72 5.13
CA SER A 224 -4.61 -2.31 6.27
C SER A 224 -5.60 -3.39 6.73
N PHE A 225 -6.09 -4.21 5.79
CA PHE A 225 -7.01 -5.34 6.06
C PHE A 225 -6.30 -6.69 6.22
N ALA A 226 -4.96 -6.76 6.21
CA ALA A 226 -4.18 -8.01 6.26
C ALA A 226 -4.75 -9.08 5.28
N ALA A 227 -4.88 -8.72 4.00
CA ALA A 227 -5.50 -9.53 2.95
C ALA A 227 -6.94 -10.01 3.25
N GLY A 228 -7.69 -9.26 4.06
CA GLY A 228 -9.06 -9.57 4.45
C GLY A 228 -9.21 -10.16 5.86
N VAL A 229 -8.13 -10.61 6.50
CA VAL A 229 -8.18 -11.21 7.85
C VAL A 229 -8.74 -10.24 8.90
N LEU A 230 -8.44 -8.95 8.77
CA LEU A 230 -8.94 -7.89 9.65
C LEU A 230 -10.31 -7.31 9.20
N ALA A 231 -10.86 -7.76 8.08
CA ALA A 231 -12.13 -7.22 7.57
C ALA A 231 -13.29 -8.19 7.72
N THR A 232 -13.04 -9.50 7.61
CA THR A 232 -14.08 -10.52 7.59
C THR A 232 -13.58 -11.87 8.09
N ASP A 233 -14.51 -12.72 8.57
CA ASP A 233 -14.23 -14.12 8.89
C ASP A 233 -14.33 -15.05 7.66
N GLN A 234 -14.85 -14.55 6.52
CA GLN A 234 -14.90 -15.32 5.28
C GLN A 234 -13.52 -15.38 4.64
N ARG A 235 -13.13 -16.56 4.15
CA ARG A 235 -11.87 -16.79 3.43
C ARG A 235 -12.15 -17.10 1.98
N HIS A 236 -11.32 -16.52 1.10
CA HIS A 236 -11.52 -16.61 -0.35
C HIS A 236 -10.39 -17.39 -1.04
N GLY A 237 -9.37 -17.88 -0.27
CA GLY A 237 -8.21 -18.57 -0.81
C GLY A 237 -7.23 -17.67 -1.58
N ARG A 238 -7.42 -16.34 -1.51
CA ARG A 238 -6.53 -15.32 -2.10
C ARG A 238 -5.70 -14.60 -1.06
N GLU A 239 -5.86 -14.97 0.21
CA GLU A 239 -5.08 -14.44 1.33
C GLU A 239 -3.62 -14.87 1.17
N SER A 240 -2.74 -13.93 0.89
CA SER A 240 -1.32 -14.18 0.74
C SER A 240 -0.53 -13.43 1.80
N MET A 241 0.31 -14.16 2.53
CA MET A 241 1.27 -13.57 3.45
C MET A 241 2.42 -12.95 2.64
N ILE A 242 2.74 -11.70 2.91
CA ILE A 242 3.76 -10.96 2.16
C ILE A 242 4.94 -10.53 3.00
N THR A 243 4.88 -10.76 4.30
CA THR A 243 5.96 -10.51 5.27
C THR A 243 6.57 -11.82 5.75
N ALA A 244 7.81 -11.78 6.22
CA ALA A 244 8.44 -12.92 6.85
C ALA A 244 7.77 -13.26 8.19
N ASP A 245 7.96 -14.50 8.63
CA ASP A 245 7.52 -15.00 9.95
C ASP A 245 6.01 -14.84 10.22
N THR A 246 5.20 -14.90 9.16
CA THR A 246 3.74 -14.72 9.25
C THR A 246 3.01 -15.95 8.72
N GLU A 247 2.13 -16.51 9.56
CA GLU A 247 1.30 -17.67 9.26
C GLU A 247 -0.19 -17.29 9.31
N LEU A 248 -0.96 -17.69 8.29
CA LEU A 248 -2.38 -17.30 8.15
C LEU A 248 -3.22 -17.67 9.37
N ASP A 249 -3.06 -18.90 9.90
CA ASP A 249 -3.82 -19.36 11.07
C ASP A 249 -3.46 -18.56 12.32
N ALA A 250 -2.21 -18.11 12.45
CA ALA A 250 -1.81 -17.24 13.55
C ALA A 250 -2.42 -15.84 13.40
N GLU A 251 -2.45 -15.27 12.20
CA GLU A 251 -3.11 -13.99 11.94
C GLU A 251 -4.62 -14.05 12.23
N ILE A 252 -5.30 -15.15 11.88
CA ILE A 252 -6.73 -15.34 12.18
C ILE A 252 -6.97 -15.37 13.69
N ARG A 253 -6.16 -16.11 14.46
CA ARG A 253 -6.28 -16.13 15.93
C ARG A 253 -6.01 -14.77 16.55
N ASN A 254 -4.98 -14.08 16.09
CA ASN A 254 -4.61 -12.76 16.59
C ASN A 254 -5.68 -11.71 16.24
N ALA A 255 -6.28 -11.77 15.05
CA ALA A 255 -7.40 -10.91 14.66
C ALA A 255 -8.61 -11.14 15.58
N GLN A 256 -8.92 -12.41 15.92
CA GLN A 256 -9.98 -12.71 16.87
C GLN A 256 -9.70 -12.12 18.27
N ALA A 257 -8.44 -12.19 18.74
CA ALA A 257 -8.05 -11.58 20.01
C ALA A 257 -8.21 -10.05 19.99
N ILE A 258 -7.86 -9.38 18.88
CA ILE A 258 -8.07 -7.94 18.67
C ILE A 258 -9.56 -7.59 18.82
N PHE A 259 -10.43 -8.25 18.07
CA PHE A 259 -11.86 -7.91 18.08
C PHE A 259 -12.60 -8.35 19.35
N ASN A 260 -12.10 -9.37 20.07
CA ASN A 260 -12.58 -9.69 21.41
C ASN A 260 -12.29 -8.56 22.43
N VAL A 261 -11.19 -7.85 22.27
CA VAL A 261 -10.80 -6.74 23.15
C VAL A 261 -11.48 -5.43 22.77
N LEU A 262 -11.58 -5.13 21.45
CA LEU A 262 -12.15 -3.88 20.97
C LEU A 262 -13.69 -3.90 20.93
N GLY A 263 -14.32 -5.09 20.72
CA GLY A 263 -15.75 -5.20 20.49
C GLY A 263 -16.20 -4.46 19.23
N ASP A 264 -17.48 -4.07 19.20
CA ASP A 264 -18.13 -3.40 18.06
C ASP A 264 -18.20 -1.86 18.21
N GLU A 265 -17.56 -1.30 19.25
CA GLU A 265 -17.61 0.15 19.57
C GLU A 265 -17.10 1.03 18.42
N TYR A 266 -16.23 0.50 17.56
CA TYR A 266 -15.54 1.26 16.52
C TYR A 266 -16.08 0.99 15.10
N GLY A 267 -17.22 0.30 14.99
CA GLY A 267 -17.85 -0.09 13.74
C GLY A 267 -17.51 -1.52 13.32
N THR A 268 -17.68 -1.85 12.04
CA THR A 268 -17.29 -3.16 11.51
C THR A 268 -15.78 -3.40 11.64
N ARG A 269 -15.33 -4.64 11.50
CA ARG A 269 -13.91 -4.98 11.53
C ARG A 269 -13.12 -4.18 10.50
N GLY A 270 -13.64 -4.06 9.27
CA GLY A 270 -13.01 -3.26 8.22
C GLY A 270 -12.92 -1.77 8.57
N GLN A 271 -13.99 -1.20 9.13
CA GLN A 271 -14.00 0.19 9.61
C GLN A 271 -12.97 0.41 10.72
N THR A 272 -12.91 -0.51 11.69
CA THR A 272 -11.93 -0.47 12.77
C THR A 272 -10.49 -0.50 12.24
N ALA A 273 -10.21 -1.34 11.23
CA ALA A 273 -8.88 -1.45 10.62
C ALA A 273 -8.46 -0.16 9.88
N VAL A 274 -9.36 0.48 9.14
CA VAL A 274 -9.09 1.78 8.51
C VAL A 274 -8.84 2.85 9.57
N ARG A 275 -9.70 2.95 10.59
CA ARG A 275 -9.59 3.91 11.68
C ARG A 275 -8.31 3.75 12.50
N PHE A 276 -7.82 2.50 12.66
CA PHE A 276 -6.51 2.23 13.26
C PHE A 276 -5.39 2.90 12.45
N ALA A 277 -5.32 2.66 11.14
CA ALA A 277 -4.29 3.26 10.31
C ALA A 277 -4.38 4.79 10.28
N LEU A 278 -5.59 5.36 10.27
CA LEU A 278 -5.81 6.82 10.38
C LEU A 278 -5.30 7.42 11.70
N SER A 279 -5.12 6.59 12.74
CA SER A 279 -4.67 7.06 14.06
C SER A 279 -3.19 7.47 14.08
N ASN A 280 -2.41 7.06 13.08
CA ASN A 280 -1.03 7.51 12.94
C ASN A 280 -0.98 8.78 12.06
N PRO A 281 -0.60 9.95 12.61
CA PRO A 281 -0.59 11.22 11.88
C PRO A 281 0.50 11.31 10.80
N ASP A 282 1.53 10.45 10.87
CA ASP A 282 2.65 10.42 9.92
C ASP A 282 2.31 9.67 8.62
N ILE A 283 1.11 9.08 8.53
CA ILE A 283 0.61 8.42 7.33
C ILE A 283 -0.04 9.45 6.41
N SER A 284 0.38 9.48 5.14
CA SER A 284 -0.22 10.35 4.12
C SER A 284 -1.55 9.83 3.64
N CYS A 285 -1.64 8.53 3.33
CA CYS A 285 -2.88 7.87 2.90
C CYS A 285 -2.85 6.35 3.12
N ILE A 286 -4.01 5.74 3.02
CA ILE A 286 -4.21 4.29 3.14
C ILE A 286 -4.70 3.76 1.80
N ASP A 287 -3.95 2.82 1.21
CA ASP A 287 -4.36 2.10 0.02
C ASP A 287 -5.33 0.98 0.38
N VAL A 288 -6.59 1.14 -0.05
CA VAL A 288 -7.67 0.21 0.28
C VAL A 288 -8.16 -0.53 -0.96
N GLY A 289 -8.01 -1.86 -0.95
CA GLY A 289 -8.62 -2.74 -1.94
C GLY A 289 -10.04 -3.11 -1.50
N VAL A 290 -11.02 -2.78 -2.32
CA VAL A 290 -12.43 -3.12 -2.12
C VAL A 290 -12.98 -3.86 -3.33
N ALA A 291 -13.94 -4.78 -3.10
CA ALA A 291 -14.55 -5.59 -4.15
C ALA A 291 -16.03 -5.26 -4.37
N THR A 292 -16.68 -4.56 -3.44
CA THR A 292 -18.11 -4.22 -3.50
C THR A 292 -18.35 -2.75 -3.10
N LYS A 293 -19.49 -2.20 -3.56
CA LYS A 293 -19.95 -0.87 -3.17
C LYS A 293 -20.12 -0.73 -1.66
N ASP A 294 -20.60 -1.77 -0.99
CA ASP A 294 -20.80 -1.77 0.47
C ASP A 294 -19.46 -1.69 1.21
N GLN A 295 -18.42 -2.41 0.75
CA GLN A 295 -17.07 -2.32 1.32
C GLN A 295 -16.48 -0.93 1.15
N LEU A 296 -16.69 -0.31 -0.02
CA LEU A 296 -16.28 1.07 -0.26
C LEU A 296 -17.03 2.04 0.67
N GLN A 297 -18.35 1.89 0.79
CA GLN A 297 -19.14 2.74 1.69
C GLN A 297 -18.69 2.62 3.14
N GLN A 298 -18.45 1.40 3.63
CA GLN A 298 -17.89 1.19 4.97
C GLN A 298 -16.53 1.89 5.15
N THR A 299 -15.70 1.90 4.10
CA THR A 299 -14.40 2.60 4.14
C THR A 299 -14.60 4.12 4.23
N LEU A 300 -15.51 4.69 3.44
CA LEU A 300 -15.86 6.11 3.49
C LEU A 300 -16.43 6.52 4.85
N ASP A 301 -17.33 5.72 5.41
CA ASP A 301 -17.90 5.93 6.74
C ASP A 301 -16.82 5.87 7.84
N ALA A 302 -15.83 4.99 7.70
CA ALA A 302 -14.69 4.90 8.62
C ALA A 302 -13.85 6.19 8.60
N VAL A 303 -13.60 6.75 7.42
CA VAL A 303 -12.89 8.03 7.27
C VAL A 303 -13.68 9.19 7.89
N GLU A 304 -15.01 9.22 7.71
CA GLU A 304 -15.87 10.23 8.34
C GLU A 304 -15.83 10.11 9.88
N SER A 305 -15.86 8.88 10.40
CA SER A 305 -15.75 8.60 11.84
C SER A 305 -14.38 8.97 12.43
N GLY A 306 -13.35 9.05 11.58
CA GLY A 306 -11.99 9.43 11.96
C GLY A 306 -11.21 8.35 12.72
N PRO A 307 -10.04 8.71 13.29
CA PRO A 307 -9.13 7.80 13.99
C PRO A 307 -9.80 7.01 15.13
N LEU A 308 -9.17 5.90 15.54
CA LEU A 308 -9.53 5.23 16.79
C LEU A 308 -9.27 6.13 17.99
N LEU A 309 -10.10 5.99 19.02
CA LEU A 309 -9.90 6.67 20.29
C LEU A 309 -8.65 6.13 21.00
N ILE A 310 -8.01 6.95 21.81
CA ILE A 310 -6.84 6.57 22.62
C ILE A 310 -7.10 5.36 23.51
N LYS A 311 -8.33 5.15 23.96
CA LYS A 311 -8.75 3.95 24.70
C LYS A 311 -8.49 2.68 23.89
N ALA A 312 -8.91 2.63 22.62
CA ALA A 312 -8.69 1.49 21.74
C ALA A 312 -7.21 1.24 21.50
N LEU A 313 -6.43 2.29 21.22
CA LEU A 313 -4.98 2.19 21.02
C LEU A 313 -4.27 1.64 22.25
N ASN A 314 -4.68 2.05 23.45
CA ASN A 314 -4.17 1.52 24.72
C ASN A 314 -4.53 0.03 24.91
N GLN A 315 -5.74 -0.39 24.51
CA GLN A 315 -6.16 -1.79 24.56
C GLN A 315 -5.32 -2.64 23.62
N LEU A 316 -5.06 -2.17 22.38
CA LEU A 316 -4.17 -2.84 21.43
C LEU A 316 -2.73 -2.92 21.96
N GLY A 317 -2.19 -1.83 22.51
CA GLY A 317 -0.86 -1.81 23.12
C GLY A 317 -0.71 -2.80 24.28
N ALA A 318 -1.78 -3.00 25.09
CA ALA A 318 -1.79 -4.02 26.13
C ALA A 318 -1.77 -5.44 25.54
N LEU A 319 -2.51 -5.66 24.46
CA LEU A 319 -2.56 -6.94 23.74
C LEU A 319 -1.19 -7.30 23.12
N TYR A 320 -0.50 -6.34 22.54
CA TYR A 320 0.86 -6.55 21.99
C TYR A 320 1.88 -6.95 23.08
N LYS A 321 1.75 -6.44 24.30
CA LYS A 321 2.62 -6.82 25.44
C LYS A 321 2.49 -8.28 25.86
N THR A 322 1.43 -8.96 25.47
CA THR A 322 1.16 -10.38 25.72
C THR A 322 1.21 -11.22 24.47
N ASN A 323 1.75 -10.67 23.36
CA ASN A 323 1.76 -11.34 22.06
C ASN A 323 0.36 -11.92 21.69
N PHE A 324 -0.66 -11.08 21.78
CA PHE A 324 -2.08 -11.43 21.58
C PHE A 324 -2.60 -12.51 22.54
N GLY A 325 -2.02 -12.62 23.74
CA GLY A 325 -2.38 -13.64 24.74
C GLY A 325 -1.73 -15.02 24.49
N ASN A 326 -0.71 -15.09 23.62
CA ASN A 326 0.02 -16.34 23.31
C ASN A 326 1.31 -16.54 24.13
N ASN A 327 1.52 -15.77 25.20
CA ASN A 327 2.67 -15.91 26.11
C ASN A 327 2.30 -16.73 27.35
#